data_79f51819bb7849bafc2bdaf92d38e505
#
_entry.id   79f51819bb7849bafc2bdaf92d38e505
#
_cell.length_a   1.000
_cell.length_b   1.000
_cell.length_c   1.000
_cell.angle_alpha   90.00
_cell.angle_beta   90.00
_cell.angle_gamma   90.00
#
_symmetry.space_group_name_H-M   'P 1'
#
loop_
_entity.id
_entity.type
_entity.pdbx_description
1 polymer ?
#
loop_
_entity_poly.entity_id
_entity_poly.type
_entity_poly.pdbx_seq_one_letter_code
_entity_poly.pdbx_strand_id
1 'polypeptide(L)'
;MRMLKILLMLFTMSPVLAQQSVLEIPFETVPNFLKYSPDMNLGEVLGVAVNSKGNIVVLNHPGSANAGPIWSNSTTQLLEFDGDGRFLREIGKGVYGIAYAHQVRFDQYDNLWVVDKAANTVIQFDPEGYVLMNLGRREEGYHGDVELATQEEARAFGGYLGGPTDVSWDSDENIYISDGYVNSRMAKFDRDGNFLMDWGSFGSNIGQFNLPHAMQIDRNDNIYVADRSNRRIQVFDTDGSFQRMITLDLPYPPDYQPPFAARNPNRQVRETQPWAMCISDTTPQYLYVADNEPGRIYKVSTDGTILGWLGKSGRRDGQFNWIHGLDCSQEDVLYVADMNNWRVQKLILNP
;
A
#
# COMPACT_ATOMS: atom_id res chain seq x y z
N MET A 1 -23.25 -69.94 -16.98
CA MET A 1 -22.27 -69.03 -17.60
C MET A 1 -22.58 -67.58 -17.23
N ARG A 2 -21.82 -67.01 -16.31
CA ARG A 2 -21.92 -65.60 -15.89
C ARG A 2 -20.85 -64.80 -16.63
N MET A 3 -21.28 -63.89 -17.51
CA MET A 3 -20.38 -62.97 -18.22
C MET A 3 -19.95 -61.85 -17.27
N LEU A 4 -18.66 -61.76 -17.02
CA LEU A 4 -18.00 -60.70 -16.25
C LEU A 4 -17.82 -59.49 -17.20
N LYS A 5 -18.54 -58.38 -16.96
CA LYS A 5 -18.31 -57.13 -17.68
C LYS A 5 -17.16 -56.39 -17.00
N ILE A 6 -16.03 -56.34 -17.68
CA ILE A 6 -14.89 -55.49 -17.26
C ILE A 6 -15.19 -54.04 -17.70
N LEU A 7 -15.32 -53.15 -16.75
CA LEU A 7 -15.47 -51.71 -16.97
C LEU A 7 -14.07 -51.10 -17.04
N LEU A 8 -13.68 -50.70 -18.23
CA LEU A 8 -12.39 -50.01 -18.46
C LEU A 8 -12.58 -48.52 -18.06
N MET A 9 -12.03 -48.10 -16.92
CA MET A 9 -11.95 -46.69 -16.56
C MET A 9 -10.79 -46.04 -17.32
N LEU A 10 -11.09 -45.22 -18.31
CA LEU A 10 -10.14 -44.31 -18.94
C LEU A 10 -9.87 -43.14 -17.99
N PHE A 11 -8.68 -43.14 -17.39
CA PHE A 11 -8.14 -41.99 -16.71
C PHE A 11 -7.69 -40.98 -17.77
N THR A 12 -8.45 -39.93 -18.01
CA THR A 12 -7.97 -38.77 -18.78
C THR A 12 -7.02 -37.98 -17.86
N MET A 13 -5.71 -38.11 -18.07
CA MET A 13 -4.75 -37.18 -17.52
C MET A 13 -5.00 -35.81 -18.17
N SER A 14 -5.55 -34.89 -17.42
CA SER A 14 -5.51 -33.47 -17.78
C SER A 14 -4.04 -33.04 -17.88
N PRO A 15 -3.62 -32.36 -18.96
CA PRO A 15 -2.27 -31.84 -19.02
C PRO A 15 -2.11 -30.83 -17.88
N VAL A 16 -1.18 -31.07 -16.97
CA VAL A 16 -0.64 -30.06 -16.07
C VAL A 16 0.02 -29.04 -16.98
N LEU A 17 -0.65 -27.92 -17.25
CA LEU A 17 -0.02 -26.77 -17.89
C LEU A 17 1.16 -26.39 -17.00
N ALA A 18 2.36 -26.59 -17.51
CA ALA A 18 3.58 -26.13 -16.86
C ALA A 18 3.41 -24.62 -16.64
N GLN A 19 3.38 -24.21 -15.40
CA GLN A 19 3.29 -22.81 -15.02
C GLN A 19 4.50 -22.12 -15.64
N GLN A 20 4.24 -21.19 -16.56
CA GLN A 20 5.29 -20.46 -17.25
C GLN A 20 6.13 -19.76 -16.17
N SER A 21 7.44 -19.99 -16.16
CA SER A 21 8.32 -19.42 -15.14
C SER A 21 8.25 -17.90 -15.24
N VAL A 22 7.68 -17.26 -14.22
CA VAL A 22 7.60 -15.80 -14.15
C VAL A 22 9.02 -15.24 -14.04
N LEU A 23 9.40 -14.34 -14.96
CA LEU A 23 10.75 -13.83 -15.06
C LEU A 23 11.04 -12.76 -14.02
N GLU A 24 12.27 -12.72 -13.55
CA GLU A 24 12.80 -11.58 -12.80
C GLU A 24 12.98 -10.40 -13.75
N ILE A 25 12.42 -9.24 -13.39
CA ILE A 25 12.54 -8.00 -14.17
C ILE A 25 13.90 -7.37 -13.85
N PRO A 26 14.77 -7.16 -14.84
CA PRO A 26 16.04 -6.48 -14.63
C PRO A 26 15.77 -5.00 -14.30
N PHE A 27 16.57 -4.45 -13.40
CA PHE A 27 16.48 -3.04 -12.99
C PHE A 27 17.83 -2.52 -12.54
N GLU A 28 17.99 -1.21 -12.58
CA GLU A 28 19.11 -0.49 -12.03
C GLU A 28 18.65 0.39 -10.87
N THR A 29 19.49 0.55 -9.85
CA THR A 29 19.25 1.48 -8.75
C THR A 29 19.98 2.78 -9.00
N VAL A 30 19.40 3.92 -8.61
CA VAL A 30 20.09 5.21 -8.58
C VAL A 30 20.71 5.38 -7.19
N PRO A 31 22.05 5.23 -7.04
CA PRO A 31 22.68 5.30 -5.73
C PRO A 31 22.53 6.68 -5.09
N ASN A 32 22.27 6.71 -3.77
CA ASN A 32 22.16 7.97 -3.03
C ASN A 32 21.25 8.99 -3.71
N PHE A 33 20.09 8.54 -4.16
CA PHE A 33 19.16 9.33 -4.95
C PHE A 33 18.76 10.62 -4.21
N LEU A 34 18.26 10.51 -2.96
CA LEU A 34 17.91 11.68 -2.17
C LEU A 34 19.16 12.39 -1.63
N LYS A 35 19.22 13.70 -1.85
CA LYS A 35 20.31 14.58 -1.46
C LYS A 35 19.80 15.58 -0.41
N TYR A 36 20.17 15.36 0.83
CA TYR A 36 19.81 16.20 1.96
C TYR A 36 21.05 16.58 2.76
N SER A 37 20.91 17.59 3.63
CA SER A 37 22.03 18.10 4.43
C SER A 37 22.46 17.08 5.50
N PRO A 38 23.70 17.15 6.01
CA PRO A 38 24.21 16.20 7.03
C PRO A 38 23.45 16.21 8.36
N ASP A 39 22.69 17.26 8.65
CA ASP A 39 21.86 17.42 9.83
C ASP A 39 20.43 16.89 9.65
N MET A 40 20.06 16.46 8.43
CA MET A 40 18.79 15.82 8.12
C MET A 40 18.97 14.31 8.13
N ASN A 41 18.16 13.60 8.91
CA ASN A 41 18.18 12.16 8.98
C ASN A 41 16.76 11.61 8.69
N LEU A 42 16.70 10.55 7.91
CA LEU A 42 15.48 9.78 7.76
C LEU A 42 15.39 8.73 8.89
N GLY A 43 14.22 8.55 9.44
CA GLY A 43 13.83 7.38 10.23
C GLY A 43 13.05 6.39 9.38
N GLU A 44 12.00 5.81 9.91
CA GLU A 44 11.10 4.96 9.11
C GLU A 44 10.48 5.75 7.96
N VAL A 45 10.70 5.29 6.74
CA VAL A 45 10.13 5.89 5.52
C VAL A 45 8.92 5.05 5.11
N LEU A 46 7.73 5.58 5.34
CA LEU A 46 6.49 4.85 5.11
C LEU A 46 5.88 5.08 3.73
N GLY A 47 6.01 6.28 3.21
CA GLY A 47 5.38 6.64 1.94
C GLY A 47 6.30 7.43 1.02
N VAL A 48 6.04 7.32 -0.26
CA VAL A 48 6.63 8.12 -1.32
C VAL A 48 5.57 8.38 -2.37
N ALA A 49 5.51 9.61 -2.87
CA ALA A 49 4.61 10.01 -3.94
C ALA A 49 5.29 11.03 -4.86
N VAL A 50 4.98 11.00 -6.14
CA VAL A 50 5.53 11.88 -7.17
C VAL A 50 4.42 12.69 -7.80
N ASN A 51 4.59 14.02 -7.89
CA ASN A 51 3.62 14.91 -8.51
C ASN A 51 3.86 15.07 -10.03
N SER A 52 2.97 15.78 -10.71
CA SER A 52 3.05 15.99 -12.17
C SER A 52 4.32 16.72 -12.64
N LYS A 53 4.98 17.46 -11.74
CA LYS A 53 6.24 18.18 -12.01
C LYS A 53 7.48 17.29 -11.80
N GLY A 54 7.28 16.05 -11.32
CA GLY A 54 8.35 15.13 -11.00
C GLY A 54 8.98 15.37 -9.62
N ASN A 55 8.39 16.23 -8.77
CA ASN A 55 8.83 16.38 -7.39
C ASN A 55 8.37 15.18 -6.57
N ILE A 56 9.22 14.79 -5.63
CA ILE A 56 9.01 13.59 -4.81
C ILE A 56 8.72 14.02 -3.37
N VAL A 57 7.59 13.59 -2.82
CA VAL A 57 7.32 13.72 -1.38
C VAL A 57 7.62 12.42 -0.68
N VAL A 58 8.38 12.52 0.39
CA VAL A 58 8.78 11.40 1.26
C VAL A 58 8.13 11.58 2.61
N LEU A 59 7.32 10.60 3.00
CA LEU A 59 6.77 10.48 4.34
C LEU A 59 7.79 9.80 5.23
N ASN A 60 8.27 10.53 6.22
CA ASN A 60 9.34 10.11 7.12
C ASN A 60 8.92 10.27 8.59
N HIS A 61 9.33 9.32 9.42
CA HIS A 61 9.23 9.41 10.87
C HIS A 61 10.63 9.54 11.49
N PRO A 62 11.17 10.75 11.59
CA PRO A 62 12.50 10.94 12.16
C PRO A 62 12.54 10.49 13.63
N GLY A 63 13.60 9.81 14.02
CA GLY A 63 13.75 9.28 15.38
C GLY A 63 12.93 8.01 15.68
N SER A 64 12.22 7.45 14.71
CA SER A 64 11.56 6.17 14.81
C SER A 64 12.36 5.10 14.07
N ALA A 65 12.62 3.99 14.74
CA ALA A 65 13.38 2.87 14.18
C ALA A 65 12.62 1.55 14.22
N ASN A 66 11.39 1.52 14.71
CA ASN A 66 10.60 0.32 14.81
C ASN A 66 9.16 0.65 15.27
N ALA A 67 8.36 1.28 14.43
CA ALA A 67 7.00 1.70 14.74
C ALA A 67 6.91 2.41 16.10
N GLY A 68 7.69 3.46 16.25
CA GLY A 68 7.90 4.16 17.51
C GLY A 68 6.62 4.64 18.19
N PRO A 69 6.73 5.14 19.42
CA PRO A 69 5.57 5.51 20.21
C PRO A 69 4.78 6.63 19.54
N ILE A 70 3.51 6.38 19.33
CA ILE A 70 2.53 7.31 18.75
C ILE A 70 2.44 8.63 19.55
N TRP A 71 2.94 8.67 20.78
CA TRP A 71 2.70 9.69 21.78
C TRP A 71 3.88 10.61 22.08
N SER A 72 5.04 10.38 21.51
CA SER A 72 6.20 11.21 21.78
C SER A 72 6.65 11.98 20.56
N ASN A 73 7.85 12.53 20.60
CA ASN A 73 8.46 13.36 19.56
C ASN A 73 8.70 12.67 18.20
N SER A 74 8.10 11.51 17.92
CA SER A 74 8.07 10.92 16.59
C SER A 74 7.13 11.73 15.71
N THR A 75 7.61 12.87 15.29
CA THR A 75 6.88 13.75 14.39
C THR A 75 6.96 13.18 12.98
N THR A 76 5.81 13.05 12.33
CA THR A 76 5.77 12.86 10.88
C THR A 76 6.39 14.06 10.19
N GLN A 77 7.22 13.81 9.21
CA GLN A 77 7.74 14.82 8.27
C GLN A 77 7.32 14.46 6.85
N LEU A 78 6.92 15.48 6.10
CA LEU A 78 6.63 15.41 4.67
C LEU A 78 7.71 16.20 3.95
N LEU A 79 8.71 15.50 3.45
CA LEU A 79 9.87 16.11 2.84
C LEU A 79 9.74 16.13 1.32
N GLU A 80 9.74 17.31 0.70
CA GLU A 80 9.67 17.46 -0.74
C GLU A 80 11.06 17.61 -1.34
N PHE A 81 11.31 16.87 -2.42
CA PHE A 81 12.55 16.87 -3.20
C PHE A 81 12.23 17.13 -4.67
N ASP A 82 13.16 17.72 -5.42
CA ASP A 82 13.05 17.81 -6.88
C ASP A 82 13.30 16.47 -7.58
N GLY A 83 13.07 16.41 -8.89
CA GLY A 83 13.27 15.20 -9.71
C GLY A 83 14.71 14.66 -9.73
N ASP A 84 15.69 15.48 -9.33
CA ASP A 84 17.09 15.10 -9.14
C ASP A 84 17.39 14.64 -7.71
N GLY A 85 16.39 14.64 -6.84
CA GLY A 85 16.48 14.24 -5.44
C GLY A 85 17.05 15.30 -4.50
N ARG A 86 17.10 16.60 -4.91
CA ARG A 86 17.55 17.69 -4.03
C ARG A 86 16.40 18.13 -3.13
N PHE A 87 16.65 18.28 -1.84
CA PHE A 87 15.67 18.74 -0.88
C PHE A 87 15.18 20.16 -1.23
N LEU A 88 13.87 20.35 -1.22
CA LEU A 88 13.19 21.62 -1.48
C LEU A 88 12.63 22.24 -0.19
N ARG A 89 11.74 21.51 0.50
CA ARG A 89 11.04 22.02 1.69
C ARG A 89 10.43 20.88 2.51
N GLU A 90 9.95 21.19 3.69
CA GLU A 90 9.07 20.39 4.52
C GLU A 90 7.64 20.93 4.40
N ILE A 91 6.68 20.08 3.99
CA ILE A 91 5.26 20.43 3.84
C ILE A 91 4.56 20.23 5.18
N GLY A 92 3.62 21.12 5.53
CA GLY A 92 2.77 20.98 6.71
C GLY A 92 3.52 20.92 8.04
N LYS A 93 4.69 21.53 8.13
CA LYS A 93 5.48 21.54 9.36
C LYS A 93 4.67 22.09 10.56
N GLY A 94 4.53 21.26 11.59
CA GLY A 94 3.82 21.64 12.82
C GLY A 94 2.31 21.58 12.72
N VAL A 95 1.74 21.00 11.64
CA VAL A 95 0.29 20.75 11.55
C VAL A 95 -0.10 19.75 12.63
N TYR A 96 -0.95 20.20 13.54
CA TYR A 96 -1.37 19.42 14.72
C TYR A 96 -2.19 18.17 14.37
N GLY A 97 -2.85 18.16 13.20
CA GLY A 97 -3.65 17.02 12.72
C GLY A 97 -2.84 15.80 12.31
N ILE A 98 -1.51 15.92 12.19
CA ILE A 98 -0.62 14.81 11.81
C ILE A 98 0.05 14.27 13.06
N ALA A 99 -0.18 12.99 13.36
CA ALA A 99 0.41 12.29 14.49
C ALA A 99 1.38 11.19 14.06
N TYR A 100 0.87 10.16 13.35
CA TYR A 100 1.67 9.07 12.77
C TYR A 100 1.10 8.70 11.40
N ALA A 101 1.49 9.48 10.41
CA ALA A 101 1.01 9.27 9.05
C ALA A 101 1.50 7.93 8.48
N HIS A 102 0.64 7.32 7.68
CA HIS A 102 0.81 5.97 7.16
C HIS A 102 1.09 5.95 5.66
N GLN A 103 0.46 6.85 4.91
CA GLN A 103 0.59 6.92 3.45
C GLN A 103 0.49 8.36 2.95
N VAL A 104 1.07 8.60 1.77
CA VAL A 104 0.95 9.84 1.00
C VAL A 104 0.62 9.53 -0.46
N ARG A 105 -0.24 10.35 -1.06
CA ARG A 105 -0.62 10.27 -2.47
C ARG A 105 -0.79 11.66 -3.05
N PHE A 106 -0.58 11.83 -4.36
CA PHE A 106 -1.01 13.01 -5.09
C PHE A 106 -2.27 12.69 -5.86
N ASP A 107 -3.22 13.65 -5.87
CA ASP A 107 -4.35 13.62 -6.78
C ASP A 107 -3.98 14.25 -8.14
N GLN A 108 -4.92 14.24 -9.09
CA GLN A 108 -4.72 14.78 -10.43
C GLN A 108 -4.46 16.30 -10.49
N TYR A 109 -4.64 17.00 -9.38
CA TYR A 109 -4.42 18.46 -9.24
C TYR A 109 -3.12 18.79 -8.51
N ASP A 110 -2.28 17.81 -8.26
CA ASP A 110 -1.07 17.90 -7.43
C ASP A 110 -1.36 18.25 -5.96
N ASN A 111 -2.59 18.03 -5.46
CA ASN A 111 -2.82 18.11 -4.03
C ASN A 111 -2.22 16.88 -3.33
N LEU A 112 -1.51 17.14 -2.23
CA LEU A 112 -0.93 16.07 -1.43
C LEU A 112 -1.93 15.57 -0.38
N TRP A 113 -2.23 14.29 -0.45
CA TRP A 113 -3.07 13.63 0.53
C TRP A 113 -2.22 12.82 1.51
N VAL A 114 -2.50 13.02 2.80
CA VAL A 114 -1.77 12.39 3.91
C VAL A 114 -2.76 11.58 4.73
N VAL A 115 -2.57 10.28 4.76
CA VAL A 115 -3.38 9.35 5.56
C VAL A 115 -2.70 9.15 6.90
N ASP A 116 -3.36 9.55 8.00
CA ASP A 116 -2.81 9.41 9.35
C ASP A 116 -3.60 8.38 10.18
N LYS A 117 -2.97 7.24 10.42
CA LYS A 117 -3.59 6.13 11.15
C LYS A 117 -3.73 6.37 12.65
N ALA A 118 -2.92 7.25 13.24
CA ALA A 118 -2.97 7.53 14.68
C ALA A 118 -3.91 8.68 15.00
N ALA A 119 -4.02 9.66 14.10
CA ALA A 119 -5.00 10.73 14.23
C ALA A 119 -6.39 10.33 13.70
N ASN A 120 -6.51 9.19 13.02
CA ASN A 120 -7.74 8.75 12.35
C ASN A 120 -8.25 9.77 11.33
N THR A 121 -7.32 10.36 10.56
CA THR A 121 -7.62 11.45 9.63
C THR A 121 -6.98 11.20 8.26
N VAL A 122 -7.58 11.83 7.24
CA VAL A 122 -6.98 11.98 5.92
C VAL A 122 -7.00 13.46 5.58
N ILE A 123 -5.83 14.04 5.37
CA ILE A 123 -5.64 15.48 5.17
C ILE A 123 -5.20 15.76 3.75
N GLN A 124 -5.88 16.69 3.09
CA GLN A 124 -5.51 17.21 1.77
C GLN A 124 -4.78 18.54 1.92
N PHE A 125 -3.62 18.67 1.29
CA PHE A 125 -2.86 19.90 1.15
C PHE A 125 -2.85 20.34 -0.29
N ASP A 126 -2.95 21.66 -0.52
CA ASP A 126 -2.69 22.21 -1.84
C ASP A 126 -1.19 22.14 -2.22
N PRO A 127 -0.81 22.47 -3.48
CA PRO A 127 0.59 22.47 -3.91
C PRO A 127 1.48 23.43 -3.11
N GLU A 128 0.93 24.47 -2.51
CA GLU A 128 1.64 25.42 -1.65
C GLU A 128 1.87 24.88 -0.23
N GLY A 129 1.09 23.88 0.19
CA GLY A 129 1.17 23.20 1.48
C GLY A 129 0.13 23.70 2.52
N TYR A 130 -0.93 24.37 2.06
CA TYR A 130 -2.07 24.71 2.92
C TYR A 130 -3.08 23.58 2.98
N VAL A 131 -3.69 23.39 4.15
CA VAL A 131 -4.75 22.39 4.33
C VAL A 131 -6.02 22.84 3.62
N LEU A 132 -6.51 22.02 2.67
CA LEU A 132 -7.77 22.21 1.97
C LEU A 132 -8.92 21.45 2.62
N MET A 133 -8.65 20.20 3.04
CA MET A 133 -9.67 19.30 3.59
C MET A 133 -9.07 18.43 4.69
N ASN A 134 -9.92 18.06 5.65
CA ASN A 134 -9.62 17.04 6.65
C ASN A 134 -10.81 16.11 6.81
N LEU A 135 -10.64 14.85 6.45
CA LEU A 135 -11.61 13.78 6.65
C LEU A 135 -11.27 13.01 7.93
N GLY A 136 -12.30 12.60 8.65
CA GLY A 136 -12.12 11.93 9.93
C GLY A 136 -11.92 12.91 11.08
N ARG A 137 -11.67 12.34 12.27
CA ARG A 137 -11.54 13.13 13.48
C ARG A 137 -10.53 12.50 14.43
N ARG A 138 -9.62 13.31 14.93
CA ARG A 138 -8.77 12.91 16.04
C ARG A 138 -9.61 12.81 17.31
N GLU A 139 -9.39 11.76 18.09
CA GLU A 139 -10.07 11.59 19.38
C GLU A 139 -9.73 12.73 20.33
N GLU A 140 -10.75 13.23 21.03
CA GLU A 140 -10.61 14.29 22.03
C GLU A 140 -10.39 13.68 23.42
N GLY A 141 -9.17 13.82 23.93
CA GLY A 141 -8.86 13.57 25.33
C GLY A 141 -8.82 12.09 25.73
N TYR A 142 -8.72 11.88 27.04
CA TYR A 142 -8.72 10.56 27.66
C TYR A 142 -10.16 10.10 27.93
N HIS A 143 -10.57 9.01 27.33
CA HIS A 143 -11.88 8.39 27.53
C HIS A 143 -11.80 7.30 28.60
N GLY A 144 -11.42 7.67 29.83
CA GLY A 144 -11.25 6.69 30.89
C GLY A 144 -12.50 5.93 31.31
N ASP A 145 -13.69 6.47 31.05
CA ASP A 145 -14.98 5.93 31.52
C ASP A 145 -16.09 6.01 30.45
N VAL A 146 -15.77 6.37 29.21
CA VAL A 146 -16.74 6.31 28.11
C VAL A 146 -16.61 4.96 27.43
N GLU A 147 -17.65 4.15 27.45
CA GLU A 147 -17.77 3.01 26.54
C GLU A 147 -17.52 3.55 25.13
N LEU A 148 -16.40 3.15 24.56
CA LEU A 148 -16.10 3.43 23.15
C LEU A 148 -17.30 2.94 22.35
N ALA A 149 -17.82 3.80 21.49
CA ALA A 149 -18.81 3.39 20.51
C ALA A 149 -18.38 2.07 19.86
N THR A 150 -19.27 1.11 19.82
CA THR A 150 -19.00 -0.15 19.12
C THR A 150 -18.61 0.18 17.68
N GLN A 151 -17.89 -0.73 16.99
CA GLN A 151 -17.60 -0.55 15.55
C GLN A 151 -18.87 -0.22 14.74
N GLU A 152 -20.01 -0.75 15.16
CA GLU A 152 -21.30 -0.52 14.53
C GLU A 152 -21.81 0.92 14.78
N GLU A 153 -21.63 1.44 15.98
CA GLU A 153 -21.97 2.85 16.31
C GLU A 153 -21.01 3.82 15.62
N ALA A 154 -19.72 3.52 15.57
CA ALA A 154 -18.75 4.31 14.82
C ALA A 154 -19.08 4.35 13.32
N ARG A 155 -19.56 3.25 12.74
CA ARG A 155 -20.06 3.16 11.37
C ARG A 155 -21.33 4.00 11.14
N ALA A 156 -22.23 4.04 12.11
CA ALA A 156 -23.48 4.82 12.00
C ALA A 156 -23.21 6.32 11.81
N PHE A 157 -22.04 6.82 12.17
CA PHE A 157 -21.61 8.21 11.94
C PHE A 157 -20.84 8.41 10.63
N GLY A 158 -20.74 7.39 9.76
CA GLY A 158 -20.23 7.46 8.39
C GLY A 158 -18.79 7.95 8.22
N GLY A 159 -18.40 9.01 8.89
CA GLY A 159 -17.08 9.65 8.76
C GLY A 159 -16.05 9.28 9.82
N TYR A 160 -16.35 8.37 10.75
CA TYR A 160 -15.37 7.95 11.75
C TYR A 160 -14.39 6.92 11.17
N LEU A 161 -13.18 7.37 10.89
CA LEU A 161 -12.09 6.49 10.48
C LEU A 161 -11.45 5.83 11.71
N GLY A 162 -11.00 4.59 11.54
CA GLY A 162 -10.34 3.79 12.59
C GLY A 162 -9.00 3.22 12.09
N GLY A 163 -7.97 4.05 12.08
CA GLY A 163 -6.65 3.68 11.57
C GLY A 163 -6.64 3.51 10.04
N PRO A 164 -6.95 4.56 9.26
CA PRO A 164 -6.94 4.50 7.80
C PRO A 164 -5.54 4.20 7.27
N THR A 165 -5.47 3.54 6.11
CA THR A 165 -4.23 3.01 5.56
C THR A 165 -3.83 3.62 4.22
N ASP A 166 -4.78 3.93 3.33
CA ASP A 166 -4.52 4.48 2.00
C ASP A 166 -5.71 5.29 1.47
N VAL A 167 -5.50 6.10 0.42
CA VAL A 167 -6.49 6.92 -0.27
C VAL A 167 -6.32 6.82 -1.78
N SER A 168 -7.43 6.85 -2.53
CA SER A 168 -7.43 6.90 -4.01
C SER A 168 -8.74 7.52 -4.51
N TRP A 169 -8.86 7.74 -5.83
CA TRP A 169 -10.00 8.46 -6.43
C TRP A 169 -10.49 7.73 -7.69
N ASP A 170 -11.80 7.79 -7.93
CA ASP A 170 -12.40 7.35 -9.19
C ASP A 170 -12.44 8.49 -10.22
N SER A 171 -12.94 8.18 -11.43
CA SER A 171 -13.05 9.15 -12.51
C SER A 171 -14.06 10.30 -12.25
N ASP A 172 -15.00 10.09 -11.31
CA ASP A 172 -15.96 11.09 -10.83
C ASP A 172 -15.41 11.92 -9.65
N GLU A 173 -14.11 11.76 -9.31
CA GLU A 173 -13.42 12.43 -8.22
C GLU A 173 -13.92 12.03 -6.82
N ASN A 174 -14.69 10.94 -6.69
CA ASN A 174 -15.01 10.43 -5.38
C ASN A 174 -13.75 9.91 -4.69
N ILE A 175 -13.69 10.14 -3.37
CA ILE A 175 -12.55 9.79 -2.53
C ILE A 175 -12.82 8.44 -1.88
N TYR A 176 -11.90 7.52 -2.02
CA TYR A 176 -11.95 6.21 -1.38
C TYR A 176 -10.85 6.10 -0.33
N ILE A 177 -11.19 5.61 0.85
CA ILE A 177 -10.26 5.41 1.96
C ILE A 177 -10.33 3.95 2.39
N SER A 178 -9.17 3.29 2.42
CA SER A 178 -9.05 2.00 3.10
C SER A 178 -8.90 2.25 4.60
N ASP A 179 -9.93 1.89 5.37
CA ASP A 179 -10.04 2.10 6.80
C ASP A 179 -9.71 0.79 7.55
N GLY A 180 -8.41 0.46 7.55
CA GLY A 180 -7.93 -0.91 7.67
C GLY A 180 -7.60 -1.40 9.07
N TYR A 181 -6.94 -0.59 9.93
CA TYR A 181 -6.40 -1.12 11.18
C TYR A 181 -7.45 -1.50 12.22
N VAL A 182 -8.57 -0.77 12.26
CA VAL A 182 -9.63 -1.00 13.24
C VAL A 182 -10.93 -1.42 12.56
N ASN A 183 -11.35 -0.70 11.51
CA ASN A 183 -12.69 -0.87 10.94
C ASN A 183 -12.78 -1.97 9.87
N SER A 184 -11.65 -2.38 9.26
CA SER A 184 -11.61 -3.43 8.23
C SER A 184 -12.64 -3.20 7.10
N ARG A 185 -12.71 -1.96 6.59
CA ARG A 185 -13.66 -1.53 5.57
C ARG A 185 -13.02 -0.63 4.52
N MET A 186 -13.75 -0.38 3.45
CA MET A 186 -13.54 0.70 2.51
C MET A 186 -14.61 1.76 2.74
N ALA A 187 -14.24 3.04 2.72
CA ALA A 187 -15.16 4.17 2.86
C ALA A 187 -15.09 5.05 1.62
N LYS A 188 -16.25 5.46 1.09
CA LYS A 188 -16.39 6.34 -0.07
C LYS A 188 -16.99 7.67 0.35
N PHE A 189 -16.38 8.75 -0.13
CA PHE A 189 -16.84 10.12 0.04
C PHE A 189 -16.95 10.77 -1.33
N ASP A 190 -17.78 11.80 -1.46
CA ASP A 190 -17.74 12.65 -2.64
C ASP A 190 -16.48 13.56 -2.61
N ARG A 191 -16.25 14.29 -3.70
CA ARG A 191 -15.11 15.20 -3.84
C ARG A 191 -15.10 16.34 -2.81
N ASP A 192 -16.24 16.66 -2.22
CA ASP A 192 -16.41 17.70 -1.20
C ASP A 192 -16.25 17.15 0.23
N GLY A 193 -15.98 15.83 0.36
CA GLY A 193 -15.77 15.15 1.63
C GLY A 193 -17.04 14.68 2.32
N ASN A 194 -18.20 14.67 1.65
CA ASN A 194 -19.43 14.12 2.20
C ASN A 194 -19.41 12.59 2.08
N PHE A 195 -19.71 11.92 3.20
CA PHE A 195 -19.78 10.45 3.21
C PHE A 195 -20.89 9.93 2.29
N LEU A 196 -20.58 8.99 1.44
CA LEU A 196 -21.54 8.36 0.52
C LEU A 196 -21.93 6.95 0.97
N MET A 197 -20.92 6.08 1.20
CA MET A 197 -21.14 4.69 1.56
C MET A 197 -19.86 4.04 2.12
N ASP A 198 -20.01 2.88 2.72
CA ASP A 198 -18.91 1.98 3.03
C ASP A 198 -19.25 0.52 2.71
N TRP A 199 -18.23 -0.31 2.58
CA TRP A 199 -18.41 -1.77 2.49
C TRP A 199 -17.24 -2.49 3.15
N GLY A 200 -17.46 -3.76 3.45
CA GLY A 200 -16.49 -4.61 4.11
C GLY A 200 -16.74 -4.73 5.61
N SER A 201 -16.09 -5.72 6.20
CA SER A 201 -16.05 -6.00 7.63
C SER A 201 -14.88 -6.92 7.92
N PHE A 202 -14.50 -7.07 9.17
CA PHE A 202 -13.47 -8.03 9.54
C PHE A 202 -13.86 -9.48 9.17
N GLY A 203 -12.96 -10.19 8.50
CA GLY A 203 -13.14 -11.59 8.13
C GLY A 203 -12.33 -12.02 6.91
N SER A 204 -12.61 -13.22 6.39
CA SER A 204 -11.89 -13.81 5.26
C SER A 204 -12.78 -14.20 4.07
N ASN A 205 -14.09 -14.00 4.15
CA ASN A 205 -14.99 -14.22 3.03
C ASN A 205 -14.79 -13.13 1.94
N ILE A 206 -15.42 -13.32 0.79
CA ILE A 206 -15.51 -12.29 -0.25
C ILE A 206 -16.18 -11.05 0.34
N GLY A 207 -15.61 -9.86 0.07
CA GLY A 207 -16.09 -8.59 0.62
C GLY A 207 -15.75 -8.36 2.09
N GLN A 208 -15.11 -9.31 2.77
CA GLN A 208 -14.53 -9.11 4.10
C GLN A 208 -13.03 -8.87 4.00
N PHE A 209 -12.47 -8.17 4.97
CA PHE A 209 -11.06 -7.82 5.01
C PHE A 209 -10.41 -8.18 6.35
N ASN A 210 -9.13 -8.49 6.28
CA ASN A 210 -8.27 -8.58 7.45
C ASN A 210 -7.07 -7.64 7.21
N LEU A 211 -7.23 -6.40 7.64
CA LEU A 211 -6.29 -5.32 7.45
C LEU A 211 -6.12 -4.95 5.96
N PRO A 212 -7.12 -4.33 5.30
CA PRO A 212 -6.93 -3.69 4.00
C PRO A 212 -5.87 -2.58 4.17
N HIS A 213 -4.71 -2.75 3.49
CA HIS A 213 -3.51 -1.98 3.81
C HIS A 213 -3.10 -0.98 2.72
N ALA A 214 -3.40 -1.29 1.49
CA ALA A 214 -3.20 -0.41 0.34
C ALA A 214 -4.34 -0.57 -0.65
N MET A 215 -4.61 0.46 -1.43
CA MET A 215 -5.57 0.39 -2.52
C MET A 215 -5.13 1.23 -3.71
N GLN A 216 -5.64 0.86 -4.89
CA GLN A 216 -5.47 1.61 -6.13
C GLN A 216 -6.76 1.54 -6.94
N ILE A 217 -7.01 2.53 -7.77
CA ILE A 217 -8.12 2.57 -8.71
C ILE A 217 -7.55 2.71 -10.13
N ASP A 218 -8.01 1.87 -11.08
CA ASP A 218 -7.58 1.95 -12.45
C ASP A 218 -8.43 2.93 -13.27
N ARG A 219 -8.05 3.20 -14.54
CA ARG A 219 -8.79 4.10 -15.44
C ARG A 219 -10.19 3.63 -15.81
N ASN A 220 -10.55 2.39 -15.46
CA ASN A 220 -11.88 1.83 -15.64
C ASN A 220 -12.66 1.78 -14.32
N ASP A 221 -12.18 2.51 -13.31
CA ASP A 221 -12.76 2.60 -11.97
C ASP A 221 -12.86 1.25 -11.24
N ASN A 222 -11.99 0.29 -11.57
CA ASN A 222 -11.83 -0.90 -10.75
C ASN A 222 -10.98 -0.60 -9.53
N ILE A 223 -11.47 -0.96 -8.35
CA ILE A 223 -10.85 -0.70 -7.05
C ILE A 223 -10.11 -1.95 -6.59
N TYR A 224 -8.79 -1.89 -6.53
CA TYR A 224 -7.91 -2.96 -6.07
C TYR A 224 -7.58 -2.74 -4.60
N VAL A 225 -7.93 -3.68 -3.73
CA VAL A 225 -7.70 -3.60 -2.28
C VAL A 225 -6.75 -4.70 -1.84
N ALA A 226 -5.59 -4.32 -1.33
CA ALA A 226 -4.63 -5.24 -0.71
C ALA A 226 -5.14 -5.70 0.65
N ASP A 227 -5.82 -6.81 0.69
CA ASP A 227 -6.33 -7.49 1.88
C ASP A 227 -5.18 -8.27 2.52
N ARG A 228 -4.27 -7.53 3.18
CA ARG A 228 -2.92 -7.91 3.56
C ARG A 228 -2.84 -9.20 4.34
N SER A 229 -3.59 -9.30 5.44
CA SER A 229 -3.52 -10.46 6.33
C SER A 229 -4.27 -11.67 5.78
N ASN A 230 -5.16 -11.48 4.83
CA ASN A 230 -5.79 -12.55 4.04
C ASN A 230 -4.96 -12.93 2.80
N ARG A 231 -3.83 -12.27 2.54
CA ARG A 231 -2.85 -12.61 1.49
C ARG A 231 -3.42 -12.58 0.07
N ARG A 232 -4.27 -11.59 -0.21
CA ARG A 232 -4.99 -11.47 -1.47
C ARG A 232 -5.23 -10.01 -1.84
N ILE A 233 -5.55 -9.77 -3.09
CA ILE A 233 -6.10 -8.50 -3.55
C ILE A 233 -7.54 -8.78 -3.98
N GLN A 234 -8.49 -8.04 -3.45
CA GLN A 234 -9.87 -8.08 -3.89
C GLN A 234 -10.13 -6.89 -4.81
N VAL A 235 -10.85 -7.12 -5.90
CA VAL A 235 -11.21 -6.07 -6.87
C VAL A 235 -12.70 -5.84 -6.82
N PHE A 236 -13.10 -4.57 -6.73
CA PHE A 236 -14.47 -4.10 -6.63
C PHE A 236 -14.76 -3.06 -7.72
N ASP A 237 -16.04 -2.83 -7.99
CA ASP A 237 -16.50 -1.64 -8.71
C ASP A 237 -16.77 -0.47 -7.75
N THR A 238 -17.22 0.65 -8.30
CA THR A 238 -17.49 1.88 -7.54
C THR A 238 -18.67 1.80 -6.59
N ASP A 239 -19.51 0.77 -6.71
CA ASP A 239 -20.63 0.46 -5.81
C ASP A 239 -20.23 -0.54 -4.72
N GLY A 240 -18.95 -0.92 -4.65
CA GLY A 240 -18.42 -1.89 -3.69
C GLY A 240 -18.78 -3.34 -4.01
N SER A 241 -19.24 -3.63 -5.24
CA SER A 241 -19.55 -4.99 -5.67
C SER A 241 -18.27 -5.73 -6.07
N PHE A 242 -18.08 -6.93 -5.50
CA PHE A 242 -16.91 -7.75 -5.79
C PHE A 242 -16.88 -8.20 -7.26
N GLN A 243 -15.72 -8.00 -7.90
CA GLN A 243 -15.49 -8.38 -9.29
C GLN A 243 -14.62 -9.64 -9.42
N ARG A 244 -13.47 -9.66 -8.77
CA ARG A 244 -12.50 -10.77 -8.86
C ARG A 244 -11.48 -10.76 -7.72
N MET A 245 -10.77 -11.87 -7.60
CA MET A 245 -9.68 -12.08 -6.65
C MET A 245 -8.36 -12.21 -7.40
N ILE A 246 -7.30 -11.61 -6.85
CA ILE A 246 -5.92 -11.77 -7.32
C ILE A 246 -5.11 -12.34 -6.17
N THR A 247 -4.35 -13.42 -6.43
CA THR A 247 -3.39 -14.00 -5.51
C THR A 247 -2.00 -13.96 -6.14
N LEU A 248 -0.98 -13.71 -5.31
CA LEU A 248 0.40 -13.60 -5.78
C LEU A 248 1.17 -14.89 -5.43
N ASP A 249 0.77 -15.99 -6.07
CA ASP A 249 1.30 -17.34 -5.80
C ASP A 249 2.60 -17.60 -6.56
N LEU A 250 3.66 -16.84 -6.27
CA LEU A 250 4.98 -17.10 -6.80
C LEU A 250 5.88 -17.71 -5.72
N PRO A 251 6.28 -18.99 -5.85
CA PRO A 251 7.07 -19.66 -4.82
C PRO A 251 8.41 -18.96 -4.58
N TYR A 252 8.86 -19.00 -3.33
CA TYR A 252 10.22 -18.58 -2.98
C TYR A 252 11.21 -19.68 -3.27
N PRO A 253 12.49 -19.33 -3.55
CA PRO A 253 13.55 -20.32 -3.60
C PRO A 253 13.58 -21.13 -2.31
N PRO A 254 13.83 -22.46 -2.37
CA PRO A 254 13.81 -23.34 -1.18
C PRO A 254 14.80 -22.95 -0.07
N ASP A 255 15.88 -22.29 -0.44
CA ASP A 255 16.95 -21.79 0.44
C ASP A 255 16.72 -20.35 0.91
N TYR A 256 15.60 -19.74 0.53
CA TYR A 256 15.29 -18.37 0.90
C TYR A 256 15.06 -18.24 2.41
N GLN A 257 15.89 -17.41 3.05
CA GLN A 257 15.78 -17.06 4.46
C GLN A 257 15.37 -15.60 4.59
N PRO A 258 14.11 -15.30 4.94
CA PRO A 258 13.70 -13.92 5.13
C PRO A 258 14.45 -13.31 6.33
N PRO A 259 14.88 -12.04 6.24
CA PRO A 259 15.67 -11.38 7.31
C PRO A 259 14.95 -11.35 8.65
N PHE A 260 13.63 -11.46 8.67
CA PHE A 260 12.79 -11.47 9.86
C PHE A 260 12.55 -12.86 10.44
N ALA A 261 12.85 -13.94 9.71
CA ALA A 261 12.74 -15.30 10.23
C ALA A 261 13.64 -15.52 11.46
N ALA A 262 14.73 -14.77 11.56
CA ALA A 262 15.61 -14.79 12.73
C ALA A 262 14.91 -14.34 14.04
N ARG A 263 13.82 -13.58 13.95
CA ARG A 263 13.03 -13.14 15.11
C ARG A 263 11.97 -14.13 15.56
N ASN A 264 11.53 -14.99 14.64
CA ASN A 264 10.58 -16.06 14.94
C ASN A 264 10.91 -17.32 14.11
N PRO A 265 11.72 -18.24 14.64
CA PRO A 265 12.15 -19.44 13.93
C PRO A 265 10.99 -20.38 13.54
N ASN A 266 9.81 -20.19 14.15
CA ASN A 266 8.60 -20.95 13.81
C ASN A 266 7.75 -20.29 12.75
N ARG A 267 8.09 -19.10 12.28
CA ARG A 267 7.37 -18.38 11.22
C ARG A 267 7.77 -18.94 9.87
N GLN A 268 6.90 -19.74 9.30
CA GLN A 268 7.07 -20.20 7.91
C GLN A 268 6.61 -19.10 6.98
N VAL A 269 7.55 -18.44 6.31
CA VAL A 269 7.22 -17.52 5.21
C VAL A 269 6.91 -18.37 3.99
N ARG A 270 5.65 -18.56 3.71
CA ARG A 270 5.22 -19.42 2.60
C ARG A 270 4.37 -18.72 1.55
N GLU A 271 3.86 -17.55 1.86
CA GLU A 271 2.85 -16.89 1.03
C GLU A 271 3.04 -15.38 1.03
N THR A 272 2.87 -14.79 -0.13
CA THR A 272 2.97 -13.36 -0.36
C THR A 272 1.88 -12.60 0.38
N GLN A 273 2.26 -11.54 1.09
CA GLN A 273 1.34 -10.56 1.69
C GLN A 273 1.41 -9.26 0.89
N PRO A 274 0.37 -8.88 0.13
CA PRO A 274 0.34 -7.60 -0.55
C PRO A 274 0.35 -6.48 0.49
N TRP A 275 1.41 -5.66 0.47
CA TRP A 275 1.63 -4.66 1.52
C TRP A 275 1.44 -3.23 1.00
N ALA A 276 2.16 -2.88 -0.05
CA ALA A 276 2.04 -1.60 -0.74
C ALA A 276 1.73 -1.84 -2.21
N MET A 277 0.98 -0.93 -2.81
CA MET A 277 0.62 -0.98 -4.22
C MET A 277 0.72 0.41 -4.85
N CYS A 278 1.06 0.43 -6.14
CA CYS A 278 0.82 1.54 -7.03
C CYS A 278 0.30 1.02 -8.37
N ILE A 279 -0.39 1.86 -9.13
CA ILE A 279 -0.82 1.58 -10.49
C ILE A 279 -0.12 2.53 -11.46
N SER A 280 0.40 1.99 -12.57
CA SER A 280 1.12 2.79 -13.55
C SER A 280 0.19 3.66 -14.39
N ASP A 281 0.72 4.79 -14.88
CA ASP A 281 0.03 5.64 -15.85
C ASP A 281 0.20 5.20 -17.31
N THR A 282 0.85 4.07 -17.54
CA THR A 282 1.06 3.50 -18.88
C THR A 282 -0.23 2.94 -19.51
N THR A 283 -0.18 2.65 -20.80
CA THR A 283 -1.25 1.94 -21.50
C THR A 283 -0.66 0.69 -22.17
N PRO A 284 -0.99 -0.52 -21.72
CA PRO A 284 -1.90 -0.85 -20.60
C PRO A 284 -1.33 -0.45 -19.22
N GLN A 285 -2.23 -0.30 -18.23
CA GLN A 285 -1.85 -0.09 -16.84
C GLN A 285 -1.38 -1.40 -16.20
N TYR A 286 -0.47 -1.27 -15.25
CA TYR A 286 0.05 -2.38 -14.45
C TYR A 286 0.00 -2.02 -12.97
N LEU A 287 -0.32 -2.99 -12.14
CA LEU A 287 -0.14 -2.91 -10.70
C LEU A 287 1.31 -3.33 -10.36
N TYR A 288 1.95 -2.54 -9.52
CA TYR A 288 3.15 -2.98 -8.81
C TYR A 288 2.78 -3.23 -7.35
N VAL A 289 3.01 -4.44 -6.90
CA VAL A 289 2.58 -4.91 -5.58
C VAL A 289 3.80 -5.37 -4.79
N ALA A 290 4.04 -4.75 -3.66
CA ALA A 290 5.14 -5.13 -2.79
C ALA A 290 4.73 -6.18 -1.77
N ASP A 291 5.62 -7.14 -1.56
CA ASP A 291 5.61 -8.06 -0.44
C ASP A 291 6.72 -7.66 0.54
N ASN A 292 6.36 -7.41 1.79
CA ASN A 292 7.32 -6.91 2.75
C ASN A 292 8.38 -7.93 3.18
N GLU A 293 8.04 -9.22 3.24
CA GLU A 293 8.94 -10.21 3.84
C GLU A 293 10.02 -10.73 2.90
N PRO A 294 9.75 -11.11 1.65
CA PRO A 294 10.82 -11.45 0.73
C PRO A 294 11.43 -10.22 0.07
N GLY A 295 10.84 -9.03 0.27
CA GLY A 295 11.30 -7.79 -0.38
C GLY A 295 11.15 -7.85 -1.90
N ARG A 296 10.11 -8.52 -2.38
CA ARG A 296 9.76 -8.56 -3.81
C ARG A 296 8.75 -7.48 -4.15
N ILE A 297 8.83 -7.00 -5.38
CA ILE A 297 7.80 -6.20 -6.03
C ILE A 297 7.35 -6.99 -7.24
N TYR A 298 6.06 -7.24 -7.36
CA TYR A 298 5.44 -7.95 -8.48
C TYR A 298 4.87 -6.95 -9.46
N LYS A 299 5.13 -7.14 -10.77
CA LYS A 299 4.40 -6.47 -11.84
C LYS A 299 3.22 -7.35 -12.24
N VAL A 300 2.02 -6.84 -12.11
CA VAL A 300 0.78 -7.58 -12.30
C VAL A 300 -0.10 -6.82 -13.29
N SER A 301 -0.67 -7.52 -14.27
CA SER A 301 -1.67 -6.91 -15.15
C SER A 301 -2.99 -6.65 -14.39
N THR A 302 -3.83 -5.78 -14.92
CA THR A 302 -5.11 -5.44 -14.29
C THR A 302 -6.08 -6.62 -14.22
N ASP A 303 -5.88 -7.69 -15.00
CA ASP A 303 -6.64 -8.95 -14.89
C ASP A 303 -6.11 -9.90 -13.80
N GLY A 304 -4.95 -9.61 -13.21
CA GLY A 304 -4.35 -10.38 -12.12
C GLY A 304 -3.21 -11.31 -12.53
N THR A 305 -2.77 -11.29 -13.80
CA THR A 305 -1.65 -12.11 -14.25
C THR A 305 -0.32 -11.51 -13.76
N ILE A 306 0.52 -12.33 -13.08
CA ILE A 306 1.87 -11.92 -12.69
C ILE A 306 2.75 -11.93 -13.93
N LEU A 307 3.22 -10.75 -14.34
CA LEU A 307 4.06 -10.56 -15.54
C LEU A 307 5.55 -10.66 -15.23
N GLY A 308 5.95 -10.35 -14.00
CA GLY A 308 7.31 -10.39 -13.55
C GLY A 308 7.44 -10.00 -12.09
N TRP A 309 8.65 -10.11 -11.57
CA TRP A 309 8.97 -9.69 -10.21
C TRP A 309 10.39 -9.13 -10.16
N LEU A 310 10.69 -8.30 -9.16
CA LEU A 310 12.02 -7.74 -8.93
C LEU A 310 12.30 -7.59 -7.44
N GLY A 311 13.58 -7.45 -7.10
CA GLY A 311 14.03 -7.19 -5.76
C GLY A 311 14.12 -8.41 -4.86
N LYS A 312 14.73 -8.22 -3.71
CA LYS A 312 14.89 -9.21 -2.65
C LYS A 312 15.16 -8.55 -1.31
N SER A 313 15.02 -9.31 -0.22
CA SER A 313 15.32 -8.83 1.11
C SER A 313 16.79 -8.47 1.30
N GLY A 314 17.04 -7.39 2.04
CA GLY A 314 18.37 -6.99 2.45
C GLY A 314 18.53 -5.49 2.64
N ARG A 315 19.80 -5.04 2.73
CA ARG A 315 20.15 -3.64 3.02
C ARG A 315 20.96 -2.96 1.91
N ARG A 316 21.41 -3.73 0.90
CA ARG A 316 22.15 -3.18 -0.24
C ARG A 316 21.19 -2.51 -1.23
N ASP A 317 21.72 -1.80 -2.18
CA ASP A 317 20.94 -1.26 -3.29
C ASP A 317 20.24 -2.41 -4.04
N GLY A 318 18.97 -2.19 -4.40
CA GLY A 318 18.11 -3.22 -5.00
C GLY A 318 17.64 -4.31 -4.03
N GLN A 319 17.94 -4.16 -2.73
CA GLN A 319 17.41 -5.01 -1.66
C GLN A 319 16.54 -4.17 -0.73
N PHE A 320 15.52 -4.77 -0.13
CA PHE A 320 14.54 -4.06 0.66
C PHE A 320 14.34 -4.70 2.03
N ASN A 321 14.00 -3.85 2.99
CA ASN A 321 13.68 -4.27 4.34
C ASN A 321 12.38 -3.59 4.78
N TRP A 322 11.26 -4.21 4.39
CA TRP A 322 9.92 -3.72 4.60
C TRP A 322 9.53 -2.59 3.64
N ILE A 323 9.15 -2.94 2.42
CA ILE A 323 8.59 -1.99 1.46
C ILE A 323 7.22 -1.55 1.98
N HIS A 324 7.06 -0.26 2.31
CA HIS A 324 5.82 0.26 2.88
C HIS A 324 5.06 1.18 1.92
N GLY A 325 5.73 1.84 1.00
CA GLY A 325 5.14 2.69 -0.01
C GLY A 325 5.79 2.49 -1.37
N LEU A 326 5.00 2.65 -2.42
CA LEU A 326 5.41 2.60 -3.82
C LEU A 326 4.80 3.76 -4.59
N ASP A 327 5.60 4.34 -5.50
CA ASP A 327 5.12 5.20 -6.56
C ASP A 327 5.66 4.69 -7.90
N CYS A 328 4.77 4.60 -8.90
CA CYS A 328 5.06 4.15 -10.26
C CYS A 328 4.35 5.03 -11.31
N SER A 329 4.16 6.31 -10.98
CA SER A 329 3.53 7.29 -11.87
C SER A 329 4.38 7.64 -13.09
N GLN A 330 5.71 7.45 -13.00
CA GLN A 330 6.64 7.64 -14.11
C GLN A 330 6.88 6.29 -14.83
N GLU A 331 6.84 6.31 -16.15
CA GLU A 331 7.09 5.12 -16.97
C GLU A 331 8.49 4.55 -16.68
N ASP A 332 8.56 3.24 -16.49
CA ASP A 332 9.78 2.50 -16.20
C ASP A 332 10.57 2.97 -14.97
N VAL A 333 9.94 3.70 -14.06
CA VAL A 333 10.54 4.14 -12.80
C VAL A 333 9.70 3.69 -11.61
N LEU A 334 10.34 3.13 -10.59
CA LEU A 334 9.73 2.89 -9.30
C LEU A 334 10.46 3.68 -8.22
N TYR A 335 9.68 4.37 -7.39
CA TYR A 335 10.16 4.90 -6.11
C TYR A 335 9.66 3.99 -5.00
N VAL A 336 10.57 3.56 -4.14
CA VAL A 336 10.32 2.56 -3.11
C VAL A 336 10.63 3.13 -1.73
N ALA A 337 9.62 3.27 -0.89
CA ALA A 337 9.77 3.59 0.52
C ALA A 337 10.23 2.33 1.27
N ASP A 338 11.53 2.24 1.54
CA ASP A 338 12.22 1.10 2.17
C ASP A 338 12.33 1.37 3.68
N MET A 339 11.21 1.14 4.38
CA MET A 339 10.93 1.63 5.74
C MET A 339 12.03 1.36 6.74
N ASN A 340 12.43 0.12 6.91
CA ASN A 340 13.43 -0.27 7.93
C ASN A 340 14.89 -0.09 7.48
N ASN A 341 15.11 0.30 6.22
CA ASN A 341 16.42 0.74 5.75
C ASN A 341 16.52 2.29 5.76
N TRP A 342 15.47 2.98 6.19
CA TRP A 342 15.40 4.45 6.37
C TRP A 342 15.76 5.22 5.11
N ARG A 343 15.19 4.80 3.98
CA ARG A 343 15.53 5.40 2.68
C ARG A 343 14.40 5.28 1.67
N VAL A 344 14.50 6.09 0.63
CA VAL A 344 13.81 5.87 -0.64
C VAL A 344 14.81 5.34 -1.64
N GLN A 345 14.46 4.31 -2.39
CA GLN A 345 15.22 3.87 -3.55
C GLN A 345 14.49 4.26 -4.83
N LYS A 346 15.22 4.81 -5.81
CA LYS A 346 14.76 5.01 -7.18
C LYS A 346 15.30 3.87 -8.03
N LEU A 347 14.39 3.13 -8.66
CA LEU A 347 14.70 2.02 -9.55
C LEU A 347 14.34 2.41 -10.98
N ILE A 348 15.22 2.13 -11.92
CA ILE A 348 14.97 2.23 -13.35
C ILE A 348 14.75 0.82 -13.86
N LEU A 349 13.56 0.56 -14.39
CA LEU A 349 13.21 -0.74 -14.96
C LEU A 349 13.76 -0.82 -16.38
N ASN A 350 14.45 -1.88 -16.68
CA ASN A 350 14.87 -2.17 -18.04
C ASN A 350 13.85 -3.13 -18.63
N PRO A 351 13.16 -2.78 -19.74
CA PRO A 351 12.15 -3.61 -20.38
C PRO A 351 12.72 -4.90 -20.98
#